data_781e650697503a05adb3d2993b636019
#
_entry.id   781e650697503a05adb3d2993b636019
#
_cell.length_a   1.000
_cell.length_b   1.000
_cell.length_c   1.000
_cell.angle_alpha   90.00
_cell.angle_beta   90.00
_cell.angle_gamma   90.00
#
_symmetry.space_group_name_H-M   'P 1'
#
loop_
_entity.id
_entity.type
_entity.pdbx_description
1 polymer ?
#
loop_
_entity_poly.entity_id
_entity_poly.type
_entity_poly.pdbx_seq_one_letter_code
_entity_poly.pdbx_strand_id
1 'polypeptide(L)'
;MSDVVYPIALDLSGKRCLVVGGGVIADGKLDALLAAGARIVLVSPEVLPRIAAFAADGQIDWRPRPYEAADLDGAFLVIAATDDRAINAGVAAEARARGILVNAVDDIPNCDFFAVAIVRRGDLQLSISTNGRSPAFARWLRERLDREIPAEYGDLLAVLGDVRERLKASGPIPDYEAWRDAIDDDLLAALEAGEREAAGEWLFRRLEGARVAAVAAAELE
;
A
#
# COMPACT_ATOMS: atom_id res chain seq x y z
N MET A 1 -14.08 6.29 -19.47
CA MET A 1 -12.83 6.28 -18.67
C MET A 1 -11.64 6.45 -19.59
N SER A 2 -10.57 7.10 -19.11
CA SER A 2 -9.26 7.05 -19.79
C SER A 2 -8.77 5.60 -19.87
N ASP A 3 -8.09 5.23 -20.98
CA ASP A 3 -7.47 3.91 -21.12
C ASP A 3 -6.27 3.70 -20.17
N VAL A 4 -5.82 4.77 -19.50
CA VAL A 4 -4.69 4.76 -18.57
C VAL A 4 -5.14 5.33 -17.23
N VAL A 5 -4.90 4.60 -16.15
CA VAL A 5 -5.07 5.10 -14.77
C VAL A 5 -3.72 5.58 -14.21
N TYR A 6 -3.77 6.61 -13.38
CA TYR A 6 -2.59 7.16 -12.72
C TYR A 6 -2.28 6.32 -11.46
N PRO A 7 -1.11 5.65 -11.38
CA PRO A 7 -0.76 4.85 -10.21
C PRO A 7 -0.30 5.75 -9.06
N ILE A 8 -0.91 5.58 -7.90
CA ILE A 8 -0.55 6.29 -6.67
C ILE A 8 -0.54 5.33 -5.49
N ALA A 9 0.25 5.63 -4.47
CA ALA A 9 0.13 5.07 -3.14
C ALA A 9 -0.57 6.08 -2.24
N LEU A 10 -1.68 5.69 -1.60
CA LEU A 10 -2.44 6.54 -0.69
C LEU A 10 -2.00 6.30 0.75
N ASP A 11 -1.65 7.37 1.46
CA ASP A 11 -1.53 7.34 2.91
C ASP A 11 -2.92 7.48 3.55
N LEU A 12 -3.37 6.39 4.17
CA LEU A 12 -4.64 6.31 4.86
C LEU A 12 -4.51 6.45 6.38
N SER A 13 -3.32 6.71 6.91
CA SER A 13 -3.07 6.84 8.35
C SER A 13 -4.00 7.87 8.99
N GLY A 14 -4.88 7.39 9.88
CA GLY A 14 -5.90 8.20 10.55
C GLY A 14 -7.01 8.75 9.65
N LYS A 15 -7.02 8.45 8.34
CA LYS A 15 -8.09 8.88 7.43
C LYS A 15 -9.36 8.07 7.66
N ARG A 16 -10.51 8.74 7.65
CA ARG A 16 -11.81 8.08 7.75
C ARG A 16 -12.16 7.40 6.43
N CYS A 17 -12.27 6.08 6.44
CA CYS A 17 -12.68 5.26 5.30
C CYS A 17 -14.05 4.65 5.60
N LEU A 18 -15.01 4.88 4.71
CA LEU A 18 -16.35 4.29 4.82
C LEU A 18 -16.41 2.99 4.02
N VAL A 19 -16.98 1.95 4.61
CA VAL A 19 -17.33 0.70 3.91
C VAL A 19 -18.84 0.50 4.03
N VAL A 20 -19.52 0.40 2.91
CA VAL A 20 -20.96 0.14 2.83
C VAL A 20 -21.18 -1.30 2.38
N GLY A 21 -21.72 -2.11 3.28
CA GLY A 21 -21.90 -3.55 3.11
C GLY A 21 -21.08 -4.36 4.11
N GLY A 22 -21.53 -5.59 4.41
CA GLY A 22 -20.96 -6.46 5.44
C GLY A 22 -20.68 -7.89 4.97
N GLY A 23 -20.69 -8.13 3.66
CA GLY A 23 -20.47 -9.43 3.02
C GLY A 23 -18.99 -9.75 2.77
N VAL A 24 -18.75 -10.84 2.03
CA VAL A 24 -17.41 -11.37 1.70
C VAL A 24 -16.52 -10.32 1.02
N ILE A 25 -17.09 -9.47 0.17
CA ILE A 25 -16.32 -8.47 -0.57
C ILE A 25 -15.87 -7.35 0.37
N ALA A 26 -16.74 -6.87 1.26
CA ALA A 26 -16.38 -5.90 2.28
C ALA A 26 -15.29 -6.45 3.20
N ASP A 27 -15.45 -7.68 3.70
CA ASP A 27 -14.46 -8.38 4.54
C ASP A 27 -13.08 -8.42 3.87
N GLY A 28 -13.03 -8.78 2.58
CA GLY A 28 -11.77 -8.84 1.83
C GLY A 28 -11.06 -7.48 1.63
N LYS A 29 -11.69 -6.36 1.99
CA LYS A 29 -11.06 -5.01 1.93
C LYS A 29 -10.50 -4.56 3.27
N LEU A 30 -11.01 -5.10 4.38
CA LEU A 30 -10.69 -4.59 5.71
C LEU A 30 -9.22 -4.75 6.07
N ASP A 31 -8.58 -5.89 5.77
CA ASP A 31 -7.18 -6.12 6.12
C ASP A 31 -6.25 -5.06 5.51
N ALA A 32 -6.46 -4.73 4.24
CA ALA A 32 -5.65 -3.73 3.55
C ALA A 32 -5.86 -2.32 4.11
N LEU A 33 -7.11 -1.97 4.46
CA LEU A 33 -7.44 -0.68 5.06
C LEU A 33 -6.88 -0.56 6.48
N LEU A 34 -7.00 -1.62 7.30
CA LEU A 34 -6.44 -1.68 8.65
C LEU A 34 -4.92 -1.58 8.63
N ALA A 35 -4.27 -2.37 7.75
CA ALA A 35 -2.81 -2.31 7.57
C ALA A 35 -2.30 -0.95 7.10
N ALA A 36 -3.13 -0.18 6.38
CA ALA A 36 -2.84 1.19 5.97
C ALA A 36 -3.16 2.25 7.05
N GLY A 37 -3.56 1.83 8.26
CA GLY A 37 -3.84 2.73 9.38
C GLY A 37 -5.14 3.53 9.24
N ALA A 38 -6.08 3.10 8.39
CA ALA A 38 -7.34 3.77 8.19
C ALA A 38 -8.26 3.67 9.41
N ARG A 39 -9.02 4.74 9.68
CA ARG A 39 -10.16 4.70 10.63
C ARG A 39 -11.39 4.24 9.86
N ILE A 40 -11.77 2.99 10.05
CA ILE A 40 -12.83 2.36 9.28
C ILE A 40 -14.18 2.55 9.98
N VAL A 41 -15.15 3.10 9.26
CA VAL A 41 -16.56 3.06 9.60
C VAL A 41 -17.23 2.10 8.62
N LEU A 42 -17.88 1.06 9.12
CA LEU A 42 -18.61 0.09 8.31
C LEU A 42 -20.11 0.21 8.58
N VAL A 43 -20.89 0.35 7.53
CA VAL A 43 -22.36 0.47 7.61
C VAL A 43 -23.00 -0.69 6.89
N SER A 44 -23.70 -1.53 7.64
CA SER A 44 -24.46 -2.67 7.14
C SER A 44 -25.40 -3.17 8.21
N PRO A 45 -26.67 -3.54 7.87
CA PRO A 45 -27.58 -4.17 8.84
C PRO A 45 -27.01 -5.45 9.45
N GLU A 46 -26.32 -6.24 8.65
CA GLU A 46 -25.71 -7.51 9.02
C GLU A 46 -24.28 -7.58 8.51
N VAL A 47 -23.42 -8.31 9.22
CA VAL A 47 -22.01 -8.50 8.85
C VAL A 47 -21.60 -9.95 9.05
N LEU A 48 -20.53 -10.35 8.36
CA LEU A 48 -19.89 -11.63 8.61
C LEU A 48 -19.29 -11.70 10.03
N PRO A 49 -19.18 -12.89 10.64
CA PRO A 49 -18.63 -13.07 12.00
C PRO A 49 -17.24 -12.44 12.17
N ARG A 50 -16.40 -12.47 11.14
CA ARG A 50 -15.06 -11.87 11.17
C ARG A 50 -15.12 -10.35 11.27
N ILE A 51 -16.04 -9.72 10.55
CA ILE A 51 -16.26 -8.26 10.64
C ILE A 51 -16.79 -7.87 12.03
N ALA A 52 -17.72 -8.68 12.57
CA ALA A 52 -18.21 -8.47 13.94
C ALA A 52 -17.09 -8.60 14.98
N ALA A 53 -16.12 -9.50 14.79
CA ALA A 53 -14.94 -9.61 15.66
C ALA A 53 -14.07 -8.35 15.58
N PHE A 54 -13.76 -7.82 14.40
CA PHE A 54 -13.03 -6.54 14.26
C PHE A 54 -13.72 -5.38 14.98
N ALA A 55 -15.07 -5.34 14.94
CA ALA A 55 -15.83 -4.33 15.67
C ALA A 55 -15.77 -4.52 17.18
N ALA A 56 -15.89 -5.76 17.65
CA ALA A 56 -15.78 -6.09 19.08
C ALA A 56 -14.40 -5.75 19.67
N ASP A 57 -13.34 -5.94 18.88
CA ASP A 57 -11.95 -5.60 19.23
C ASP A 57 -11.65 -4.09 19.08
N GLY A 58 -12.64 -3.28 18.66
CA GLY A 58 -12.49 -1.84 18.50
C GLY A 58 -11.63 -1.42 17.31
N GLN A 59 -11.36 -2.33 16.35
CA GLN A 59 -10.56 -2.05 15.16
C GLN A 59 -11.36 -1.28 14.10
N ILE A 60 -12.70 -1.43 14.09
CA ILE A 60 -13.61 -0.73 13.18
C ILE A 60 -14.85 -0.22 13.95
N ASP A 61 -15.47 0.85 13.45
CA ASP A 61 -16.77 1.35 13.91
C ASP A 61 -17.88 0.74 13.04
N TRP A 62 -18.51 -0.34 13.51
CA TRP A 62 -19.64 -0.95 12.81
C TRP A 62 -20.96 -0.32 13.23
N ARG A 63 -21.76 0.12 12.25
CA ARG A 63 -23.09 0.68 12.40
C ARG A 63 -24.12 -0.31 11.86
N PRO A 64 -24.89 -1.04 12.73
CA PRO A 64 -25.82 -2.09 12.34
C PRO A 64 -27.15 -1.50 11.81
N ARG A 65 -27.09 -0.82 10.67
CA ARG A 65 -28.24 -0.21 9.98
C ARG A 65 -27.97 -0.06 8.47
N PRO A 66 -29.01 0.23 7.66
CA PRO A 66 -28.80 0.64 6.28
C PRO A 66 -27.96 1.91 6.16
N TYR A 67 -27.33 2.07 4.99
CA TYR A 67 -26.59 3.27 4.62
C TYR A 67 -27.47 4.51 4.56
N GLU A 68 -26.95 5.63 4.98
CA GLU A 68 -27.55 6.96 4.87
C GLU A 68 -26.51 7.94 4.28
N ALA A 69 -26.97 8.95 3.52
CA ALA A 69 -26.09 9.94 2.89
C ALA A 69 -25.14 10.65 3.87
N ALA A 70 -25.56 10.82 5.13
CA ALA A 70 -24.76 11.40 6.20
C ALA A 70 -23.55 10.55 6.58
N ASP A 71 -23.53 9.27 6.22
CA ASP A 71 -22.36 8.41 6.49
C ASP A 71 -21.12 8.81 5.69
N LEU A 72 -21.30 9.55 4.60
CA LEU A 72 -20.18 10.10 3.82
C LEU A 72 -19.51 11.31 4.48
N ASP A 73 -20.13 11.91 5.50
CA ASP A 73 -19.59 13.14 6.10
C ASP A 73 -18.20 12.89 6.73
N GLY A 74 -17.21 13.64 6.22
CA GLY A 74 -15.81 13.51 6.63
C GLY A 74 -15.10 12.24 6.17
N ALA A 75 -15.68 11.45 5.27
CA ALA A 75 -15.00 10.32 4.65
C ALA A 75 -13.94 10.83 3.66
N PHE A 76 -12.75 10.22 3.69
CA PHE A 76 -11.69 10.42 2.71
C PHE A 76 -11.92 9.56 1.46
N LEU A 77 -12.34 8.32 1.67
CA LEU A 77 -12.77 7.42 0.61
C LEU A 77 -13.95 6.54 1.08
N VAL A 78 -14.67 5.98 0.12
CA VAL A 78 -15.75 5.02 0.35
C VAL A 78 -15.59 3.80 -0.54
N ILE A 79 -15.89 2.63 0.03
CA ILE A 79 -16.04 1.36 -0.69
C ILE A 79 -17.50 0.95 -0.58
N ALA A 80 -18.22 0.92 -1.72
CA ALA A 80 -19.58 0.44 -1.81
C ALA A 80 -19.55 -1.03 -2.24
N ALA A 81 -19.85 -1.93 -1.31
CA ALA A 81 -19.70 -3.38 -1.44
C ALA A 81 -20.96 -4.12 -0.97
N THR A 82 -22.13 -3.60 -1.31
CA THR A 82 -23.40 -4.28 -1.08
C THR A 82 -23.77 -5.17 -2.27
N ASP A 83 -24.70 -6.10 -2.07
CA ASP A 83 -25.25 -6.93 -3.14
C ASP A 83 -26.24 -6.15 -4.03
N ASP A 84 -26.68 -4.96 -3.60
CA ASP A 84 -27.58 -4.08 -4.34
C ASP A 84 -26.79 -3.06 -5.16
N ARG A 85 -26.78 -3.24 -6.49
CA ARG A 85 -26.12 -2.33 -7.43
C ARG A 85 -26.71 -0.91 -7.41
N ALA A 86 -27.99 -0.75 -7.10
CA ALA A 86 -28.62 0.57 -7.06
C ALA A 86 -28.11 1.36 -5.84
N ILE A 87 -27.95 0.69 -4.69
CA ILE A 87 -27.34 1.28 -3.50
C ILE A 87 -25.89 1.67 -3.80
N ASN A 88 -25.09 0.77 -4.40
CA ASN A 88 -23.69 1.05 -4.72
C ASN A 88 -23.56 2.23 -5.68
N ALA A 89 -24.41 2.32 -6.71
CA ALA A 89 -24.44 3.45 -7.64
C ALA A 89 -24.87 4.77 -6.96
N GLY A 90 -25.83 4.71 -6.05
CA GLY A 90 -26.26 5.87 -5.25
C GLY A 90 -25.14 6.39 -4.36
N VAL A 91 -24.45 5.51 -3.62
CA VAL A 91 -23.28 5.85 -2.81
C VAL A 91 -22.20 6.49 -3.68
N ALA A 92 -21.93 5.95 -4.87
CA ALA A 92 -20.92 6.48 -5.78
C ALA A 92 -21.28 7.88 -6.28
N ALA A 93 -22.53 8.11 -6.66
CA ALA A 93 -23.00 9.43 -7.12
C ALA A 93 -22.89 10.48 -5.99
N GLU A 94 -23.31 10.14 -4.78
CA GLU A 94 -23.24 11.02 -3.62
C GLU A 94 -21.80 11.31 -3.19
N ALA A 95 -20.92 10.31 -3.20
CA ALA A 95 -19.51 10.46 -2.89
C ALA A 95 -18.82 11.41 -3.86
N ARG A 96 -19.04 11.24 -5.17
CA ARG A 96 -18.48 12.11 -6.20
C ARG A 96 -18.98 13.56 -6.08
N ALA A 97 -20.25 13.75 -5.76
CA ALA A 97 -20.80 15.09 -5.53
C ALA A 97 -20.11 15.83 -4.37
N ARG A 98 -19.49 15.10 -3.45
CA ARG A 98 -18.75 15.61 -2.29
C ARG A 98 -17.24 15.60 -2.48
N GLY A 99 -16.72 15.15 -3.64
CA GLY A 99 -15.27 15.00 -3.90
C GLY A 99 -14.61 13.87 -3.13
N ILE A 100 -15.38 12.86 -2.71
CA ILE A 100 -14.91 11.69 -1.97
C ILE A 100 -14.55 10.59 -2.97
N LEU A 101 -13.35 10.00 -2.85
CA LEU A 101 -12.92 8.89 -3.70
C LEU A 101 -13.82 7.68 -3.48
N VAL A 102 -14.29 7.06 -4.55
CA VAL A 102 -15.21 5.90 -4.47
C VAL A 102 -14.70 4.68 -5.24
N ASN A 103 -14.90 3.51 -4.64
CA ASN A 103 -14.84 2.23 -5.31
C ASN A 103 -16.18 1.52 -5.14
N ALA A 104 -16.96 1.44 -6.21
CA ALA A 104 -18.17 0.62 -6.27
C ALA A 104 -17.81 -0.76 -6.82
N VAL A 105 -17.98 -1.78 -6.01
CA VAL A 105 -17.55 -3.13 -6.36
C VAL A 105 -18.35 -3.64 -7.55
N ASP A 106 -17.65 -4.30 -8.49
CA ASP A 106 -18.19 -4.84 -9.76
C ASP A 106 -18.88 -3.79 -10.66
N ASP A 107 -18.54 -2.50 -10.46
CA ASP A 107 -19.08 -1.38 -11.23
C ASP A 107 -17.99 -0.40 -11.63
N ILE A 108 -17.17 -0.78 -12.64
CA ILE A 108 -16.02 -0.01 -13.11
C ILE A 108 -16.36 1.46 -13.43
N PRO A 109 -17.48 1.80 -14.11
CA PRO A 109 -17.87 3.19 -14.36
C PRO A 109 -18.07 4.03 -13.09
N ASN A 110 -18.40 3.39 -11.99
CA ASN A 110 -18.61 4.02 -10.68
C ASN A 110 -17.41 3.87 -9.73
N CYS A 111 -16.20 3.65 -10.27
CA CYS A 111 -14.95 3.63 -9.50
C CYS A 111 -14.06 4.81 -9.88
N ASP A 112 -13.49 5.50 -8.88
CA ASP A 112 -12.44 6.48 -9.05
C ASP A 112 -11.05 5.86 -8.82
N PHE A 113 -10.99 4.74 -8.10
CA PHE A 113 -9.79 3.96 -7.86
C PHE A 113 -10.08 2.45 -7.85
N PHE A 114 -9.04 1.66 -8.03
CA PHE A 114 -9.13 0.20 -8.01
C PHE A 114 -8.26 -0.37 -6.89
N ALA A 115 -8.76 -1.41 -6.21
CA ALA A 115 -7.91 -2.24 -5.37
C ALA A 115 -7.05 -3.13 -6.27
N VAL A 116 -5.75 -2.96 -6.19
CA VAL A 116 -4.75 -3.69 -6.99
C VAL A 116 -4.27 -4.94 -6.25
N ALA A 117 -3.73 -5.92 -6.98
CA ALA A 117 -3.02 -7.02 -6.36
C ALA A 117 -1.67 -6.52 -5.83
N ILE A 118 -1.27 -6.99 -4.64
CA ILE A 118 -0.09 -6.47 -3.92
C ILE A 118 0.80 -7.62 -3.46
N VAL A 119 2.11 -7.48 -3.67
CA VAL A 119 3.16 -8.22 -2.96
C VAL A 119 3.79 -7.26 -1.95
N ARG A 120 3.93 -7.70 -0.69
CA ARG A 120 4.48 -6.87 0.38
C ARG A 120 5.61 -7.60 1.11
N ARG A 121 6.71 -6.84 1.36
CA ARG A 121 7.86 -7.27 2.17
C ARG A 121 8.24 -6.12 3.10
N GLY A 122 7.75 -6.14 4.34
CA GLY A 122 7.86 -4.97 5.21
C GLY A 122 7.26 -3.73 4.53
N ASP A 123 8.05 -2.68 4.40
CA ASP A 123 7.65 -1.42 3.75
C ASP A 123 7.72 -1.47 2.21
N LEU A 124 8.39 -2.49 1.63
CA LEU A 124 8.39 -2.69 0.18
C LEU A 124 7.02 -3.15 -0.28
N GLN A 125 6.47 -2.46 -1.26
CA GLN A 125 5.18 -2.79 -1.87
C GLN A 125 5.27 -2.77 -3.39
N LEU A 126 4.90 -3.88 -4.03
CA LEU A 126 4.72 -3.98 -5.47
C LEU A 126 3.23 -4.07 -5.79
N SER A 127 2.73 -3.13 -6.55
CA SER A 127 1.31 -3.03 -6.92
C SER A 127 1.11 -3.44 -8.38
N ILE A 128 0.14 -4.32 -8.62
CA ILE A 128 -0.15 -4.88 -9.95
C ILE A 128 -1.57 -4.48 -10.35
N SER A 129 -1.69 -3.63 -11.37
CA SER A 129 -2.96 -3.24 -11.97
C SER A 129 -3.08 -3.82 -13.38
N THR A 130 -4.29 -4.25 -13.72
CA THR A 130 -4.65 -4.66 -15.09
C THR A 130 -5.76 -3.78 -15.65
N ASN A 131 -6.02 -2.60 -15.04
CA ASN A 131 -7.13 -1.69 -15.38
C ASN A 131 -8.50 -2.41 -15.40
N GLY A 132 -8.67 -3.39 -14.51
CA GLY A 132 -9.90 -4.20 -14.44
C GLY A 132 -10.04 -5.25 -15.55
N ARG A 133 -9.09 -5.35 -16.50
CA ARG A 133 -9.20 -6.26 -17.66
C ARG A 133 -9.06 -7.74 -17.29
N SER A 134 -8.22 -8.07 -16.30
CA SER A 134 -7.99 -9.46 -15.94
C SER A 134 -7.57 -9.63 -14.47
N PRO A 135 -8.53 -9.77 -13.55
CA PRO A 135 -8.23 -10.10 -12.15
C PRO A 135 -7.41 -11.39 -12.01
N ALA A 136 -7.69 -12.39 -12.86
CA ALA A 136 -6.95 -13.66 -12.86
C ALA A 136 -5.48 -13.48 -13.23
N PHE A 137 -5.15 -12.62 -14.22
CA PHE A 137 -3.77 -12.33 -14.57
C PHE A 137 -3.05 -11.52 -13.48
N ALA A 138 -3.73 -10.56 -12.87
CA ALA A 138 -3.17 -9.81 -11.75
C ALA A 138 -2.83 -10.74 -10.57
N ARG A 139 -3.72 -11.70 -10.27
CA ARG A 139 -3.49 -12.71 -9.24
C ARG A 139 -2.32 -13.64 -9.60
N TRP A 140 -2.30 -14.17 -10.81
CA TRP A 140 -1.22 -15.04 -11.28
C TRP A 140 0.15 -14.36 -11.19
N LEU A 141 0.23 -13.08 -11.63
CA LEU A 141 1.46 -12.30 -11.58
C LEU A 141 1.87 -12.01 -10.14
N ARG A 142 0.91 -11.70 -9.25
CA ARG A 142 1.17 -11.55 -7.82
C ARG A 142 1.78 -12.82 -7.22
N GLU A 143 1.20 -13.99 -7.50
CA GLU A 143 1.69 -15.27 -7.00
C GLU A 143 3.09 -15.63 -7.55
N ARG A 144 3.40 -15.18 -8.77
CA ARG A 144 4.73 -15.32 -9.36
C ARG A 144 5.74 -14.41 -8.66
N LEU A 145 5.45 -13.10 -8.57
CA LEU A 145 6.32 -12.14 -7.90
C LEU A 145 6.50 -12.45 -6.40
N ASP A 146 5.49 -13.02 -5.76
CA ASP A 146 5.56 -13.44 -4.36
C ASP A 146 6.63 -14.53 -4.12
N ARG A 147 6.93 -15.35 -5.13
CA ARG A 147 8.02 -16.33 -5.11
C ARG A 147 9.37 -15.76 -5.54
N GLU A 148 9.36 -14.78 -6.47
CA GLU A 148 10.59 -14.18 -7.04
C GLU A 148 11.16 -13.06 -6.17
N ILE A 149 10.34 -12.46 -5.27
CA ILE A 149 10.75 -11.42 -4.34
C ILE A 149 10.67 -11.99 -2.91
N PRO A 150 11.76 -12.54 -2.37
CA PRO A 150 11.77 -13.15 -1.05
C PRO A 150 11.67 -12.11 0.08
N ALA A 151 11.52 -12.59 1.34
CA ALA A 151 11.27 -11.75 2.51
C ALA A 151 12.41 -10.76 2.79
N GLU A 152 13.64 -11.16 2.48
CA GLU A 152 14.89 -10.42 2.69
C GLU A 152 14.92 -9.07 1.95
N TYR A 153 14.10 -8.89 0.90
CA TYR A 153 13.93 -7.57 0.26
C TYR A 153 13.29 -6.53 1.19
N GLY A 154 12.49 -6.98 2.17
CA GLY A 154 11.98 -6.10 3.23
C GLY A 154 13.11 -5.64 4.18
N ASP A 155 13.98 -6.57 4.56
CA ASP A 155 15.14 -6.28 5.39
C ASP A 155 16.15 -5.41 4.64
N LEU A 156 16.37 -5.67 3.35
CA LEU A 156 17.19 -4.84 2.48
C LEU A 156 16.68 -3.40 2.46
N LEU A 157 15.38 -3.19 2.21
CA LEU A 157 14.82 -1.84 2.20
C LEU A 157 15.00 -1.12 3.53
N ALA A 158 14.82 -1.83 4.65
CA ALA A 158 15.02 -1.25 5.97
C ALA A 158 16.49 -0.85 6.20
N VAL A 159 17.45 -1.72 5.83
CA VAL A 159 18.90 -1.40 5.91
C VAL A 159 19.26 -0.23 5.01
N LEU A 160 18.75 -0.18 3.78
CA LEU A 160 18.95 0.94 2.86
C LEU A 160 18.41 2.25 3.45
N GLY A 161 17.26 2.21 4.11
CA GLY A 161 16.67 3.36 4.80
C GLY A 161 17.54 3.88 5.95
N ASP A 162 17.95 2.97 6.83
CA ASP A 162 18.82 3.29 7.98
C ASP A 162 20.15 3.90 7.52
N VAL A 163 20.79 3.30 6.53
CA VAL A 163 22.05 3.79 5.95
C VAL A 163 21.88 5.15 5.27
N ARG A 164 20.76 5.36 4.57
CA ARG A 164 20.44 6.63 3.93
C ARG A 164 20.34 7.78 4.94
N GLU A 165 19.67 7.54 6.07
CA GLU A 165 19.57 8.58 7.11
C GLU A 165 20.91 8.86 7.79
N ARG A 166 21.75 7.84 8.00
CA ARG A 166 23.14 8.03 8.50
C ARG A 166 23.99 8.85 7.53
N LEU A 167 23.91 8.57 6.23
CA LEU A 167 24.65 9.32 5.20
C LEU A 167 24.18 10.78 5.12
N LYS A 168 22.87 11.03 5.21
CA LYS A 168 22.31 12.39 5.29
C LYS A 168 22.89 13.20 6.47
N ALA A 169 23.03 12.55 7.61
CA ALA A 169 23.57 13.22 8.80
C ALA A 169 25.06 13.59 8.66
N SER A 170 25.80 12.90 7.79
CA SER A 170 27.25 13.09 7.59
C SER A 170 27.62 13.89 6.33
N GLY A 171 26.67 14.18 5.42
CA GLY A 171 26.93 14.96 4.20
C GLY A 171 25.98 14.66 3.04
N PRO A 172 26.35 14.99 1.80
CA PRO A 172 25.53 14.74 0.62
C PRO A 172 25.34 13.23 0.39
N ILE A 173 24.14 12.86 -0.08
CA ILE A 173 23.83 11.46 -0.40
C ILE A 173 24.55 11.09 -1.71
N PRO A 174 25.18 9.90 -1.80
CA PRO A 174 25.72 9.37 -3.05
C PRO A 174 24.67 9.29 -4.17
N ASP A 175 25.12 9.32 -5.41
CA ASP A 175 24.26 9.20 -6.58
C ASP A 175 23.64 7.80 -6.73
N TYR A 176 22.76 7.65 -7.71
CA TYR A 176 22.07 6.39 -7.95
C TYR A 176 23.02 5.26 -8.34
N GLU A 177 24.05 5.55 -9.12
CA GLU A 177 25.05 4.58 -9.55
C GLU A 177 25.77 3.94 -8.37
N ALA A 178 26.18 4.73 -7.39
CA ALA A 178 26.81 4.22 -6.16
C ALA A 178 25.88 3.30 -5.37
N TRP A 179 24.59 3.65 -5.25
CA TRP A 179 23.60 2.79 -4.61
C TRP A 179 23.37 1.49 -5.38
N ARG A 180 23.18 1.58 -6.70
CA ARG A 180 22.98 0.43 -7.56
C ARG A 180 24.13 -0.56 -7.45
N ASP A 181 25.36 -0.07 -7.47
CA ASP A 181 26.57 -0.91 -7.41
C ASP A 181 26.82 -1.49 -6.00
N ALA A 182 26.23 -0.88 -4.97
CA ALA A 182 26.29 -1.36 -3.60
C ALA A 182 25.19 -2.39 -3.26
N ILE A 183 24.13 -2.47 -4.06
CA ILE A 183 23.08 -3.48 -3.89
C ILE A 183 23.46 -4.69 -4.74
N ASP A 184 24.20 -5.62 -4.16
CA ASP A 184 24.73 -6.79 -4.83
C ASP A 184 24.29 -8.10 -4.13
N ASP A 185 24.66 -9.25 -4.72
CA ASP A 185 24.28 -10.56 -4.21
C ASP A 185 24.90 -10.85 -2.85
N ASP A 186 26.06 -10.29 -2.52
CA ASP A 186 26.72 -10.48 -1.23
C ASP A 186 25.92 -9.80 -0.11
N LEU A 187 25.39 -8.60 -0.36
CA LEU A 187 24.51 -7.89 0.57
C LEU A 187 23.22 -8.68 0.82
N LEU A 188 22.62 -9.23 -0.23
CA LEU A 188 21.43 -10.08 -0.10
C LEU A 188 21.73 -11.36 0.68
N ALA A 189 22.84 -12.03 0.40
CA ALA A 189 23.25 -13.24 1.11
C ALA A 189 23.49 -12.98 2.61
N ALA A 190 24.08 -11.85 2.98
CA ALA A 190 24.25 -11.47 4.38
C ALA A 190 22.89 -11.24 5.09
N LEU A 191 21.91 -10.66 4.40
CA LEU A 191 20.57 -10.49 4.94
C LEU A 191 19.81 -11.82 5.07
N GLU A 192 19.95 -12.73 4.11
CA GLU A 192 19.43 -14.10 4.19
C GLU A 192 20.03 -14.88 5.37
N ALA A 193 21.30 -14.63 5.69
CA ALA A 193 21.97 -15.19 6.88
C ALA A 193 21.54 -14.51 8.20
N GLY A 194 20.72 -13.46 8.16
CA GLY A 194 20.29 -12.70 9.34
C GLY A 194 21.31 -11.69 9.86
N GLU A 195 22.37 -11.41 9.10
CA GLU A 195 23.49 -10.54 9.49
C GLU A 195 23.19 -9.04 9.21
N ARG A 196 21.99 -8.58 9.58
CA ARG A 196 21.47 -7.25 9.24
C ARG A 196 22.38 -6.10 9.68
N GLU A 197 22.94 -6.17 10.89
CA GLU A 197 23.81 -5.12 11.42
C GLU A 197 25.13 -5.03 10.63
N ALA A 198 25.76 -6.20 10.37
CA ALA A 198 26.99 -6.27 9.57
C ALA A 198 26.77 -5.80 8.14
N ALA A 199 25.66 -6.20 7.51
CA ALA A 199 25.23 -5.75 6.20
C ALA A 199 25.07 -4.20 6.15
N GLY A 200 24.44 -3.60 7.17
CA GLY A 200 24.29 -2.16 7.28
C GLY A 200 25.62 -1.41 7.43
N GLU A 201 26.54 -1.90 8.23
CA GLU A 201 27.85 -1.33 8.40
C GLU A 201 28.70 -1.44 7.11
N TRP A 202 28.64 -2.58 6.45
CA TRP A 202 29.32 -2.80 5.17
C TRP A 202 28.81 -1.84 4.10
N LEU A 203 27.49 -1.75 3.96
CA LEU A 203 26.83 -0.86 2.99
C LEU A 203 27.16 0.61 3.26
N PHE A 204 27.12 1.05 4.52
CA PHE A 204 27.46 2.41 4.90
C PHE A 204 28.89 2.77 4.49
N ARG A 205 29.88 1.93 4.81
CA ARG A 205 31.28 2.17 4.45
C ARG A 205 31.49 2.24 2.95
N ARG A 206 30.83 1.38 2.18
CA ARG A 206 30.92 1.34 0.72
C ARG A 206 30.40 2.63 0.09
N LEU A 207 29.23 3.08 0.53
CA LEU A 207 28.61 4.31 0.04
C LEU A 207 29.35 5.57 0.51
N GLU A 208 29.88 5.59 1.72
CA GLU A 208 30.69 6.68 2.20
C GLU A 208 32.01 6.81 1.41
N GLY A 209 32.63 5.67 1.10
CA GLY A 209 33.81 5.65 0.22
C GLY A 209 33.53 6.19 -1.18
N ALA A 210 32.41 5.82 -1.79
CA ALA A 210 31.97 6.33 -3.08
C ALA A 210 31.74 7.85 -3.04
N ARG A 211 31.11 8.35 -1.97
CA ARG A 211 30.90 9.80 -1.75
C ARG A 211 32.21 10.58 -1.67
N VAL A 212 33.17 10.07 -0.89
CA VAL A 212 34.49 10.72 -0.74
C VAL A 212 35.23 10.76 -2.07
N ALA A 213 35.18 9.67 -2.85
CA ALA A 213 35.79 9.61 -4.18
C ALA A 213 35.15 10.61 -5.16
N ALA A 214 33.82 10.76 -5.13
CA ALA A 214 33.10 11.71 -5.98
C ALA A 214 33.46 13.18 -5.64
N VAL A 215 33.57 13.52 -4.36
CA VAL A 215 33.99 14.87 -3.93
C VAL A 215 35.43 15.17 -4.37
N ALA A 216 36.35 14.22 -4.18
CA ALA A 216 37.73 14.39 -4.61
C ALA A 216 37.89 14.56 -6.13
N ALA A 217 37.03 13.86 -6.92
CA ALA A 217 37.03 14.03 -8.37
C ALA A 217 36.54 15.42 -8.81
N ALA A 218 35.50 15.95 -8.13
CA ALA A 218 34.95 17.28 -8.43
C ALA A 218 35.89 18.46 -8.05
N GLU A 219 36.84 18.23 -7.14
CA GLU A 219 37.86 19.25 -6.77
C GLU A 219 39.02 19.28 -7.76
N LEU A 220 39.14 18.33 -8.68
CA LEU A 220 40.21 18.23 -9.68
C LEU A 220 39.81 18.77 -11.05
N GLU A 221 38.52 19.07 -11.27
CA GLU A 221 37.96 19.70 -12.48
C GLU A 221 37.82 21.23 -12.32
#